data_6b74654698e0304436c565237207088a
#
_entry.id   6b74654698e0304436c565237207088a
#
_cell.length_a   1.000
_cell.length_b   1.000
_cell.length_c   1.000
_cell.angle_alpha   90.00
_cell.angle_beta   90.00
_cell.angle_gamma   90.00
#
_symmetry.space_group_name_H-M   'P 1'
#
loop_
_entity.id
_entity.type
_entity.pdbx_description
1 polymer ?
#
loop_
_entity_poly.entity_id
_entity_poly.type
_entity_poly.pdbx_seq_one_letter_code
_entity_poly.pdbx_strand_id
1 'polypeptide(L)'
;MLFDWSITLLLTMLARRPRTRYASRMSAFPVSPEKSAQLVQRMATLGVREADLEETFVRSGGHGGQNVNKTSTCVVLLHRPTHIQVKCQATRQQGLNRFLARRLLLDRIEALQKGHADAERARIEKLRRQKRRRSRRAKQRMLADKKCHAAKKESRRQRWVD
;
A
#
# COMPACT_ATOMS: atom_id res chain seq x y z
N MET A 1 -45.46 -27.85 26.36
CA MET A 1 -44.50 -28.08 25.25
C MET A 1 -44.63 -26.91 24.28
N LEU A 2 -43.87 -25.84 24.51
CA LEU A 2 -43.85 -24.67 23.66
C LEU A 2 -42.52 -24.73 22.88
N PHE A 3 -42.58 -25.14 21.62
CA PHE A 3 -41.46 -25.20 20.71
C PHE A 3 -41.05 -23.76 20.32
N ASP A 4 -39.84 -23.41 20.65
CA ASP A 4 -39.21 -22.11 20.44
C ASP A 4 -38.89 -21.92 18.95
N TRP A 5 -39.81 -21.29 18.20
CA TRP A 5 -39.69 -21.00 16.75
C TRP A 5 -38.74 -19.83 16.47
N SER A 6 -38.32 -19.14 17.49
CA SER A 6 -37.44 -17.92 17.31
C SER A 6 -36.00 -18.24 16.93
N ILE A 7 -35.45 -19.39 17.41
CA ILE A 7 -34.05 -19.74 17.17
C ILE A 7 -33.83 -20.27 15.75
N THR A 8 -34.84 -20.99 15.21
CA THR A 8 -34.74 -21.58 13.87
C THR A 8 -34.80 -20.53 12.75
N LEU A 9 -35.52 -19.41 12.99
CA LEU A 9 -35.59 -18.30 12.02
C LEU A 9 -34.28 -17.48 11.96
N LEU A 10 -33.57 -17.36 13.08
CA LEU A 10 -32.33 -16.63 13.17
C LEU A 10 -31.16 -17.36 12.49
N LEU A 11 -31.16 -18.71 12.55
CA LEU A 11 -30.12 -19.53 11.91
C LEU A 11 -30.26 -19.57 10.38
N THR A 12 -31.47 -19.45 9.85
CA THR A 12 -31.72 -19.42 8.40
C THR A 12 -31.39 -18.09 7.74
N MET A 13 -31.39 -16.99 8.49
CA MET A 13 -31.00 -15.67 7.96
C MET A 13 -29.47 -15.49 7.85
N LEU A 14 -28.68 -16.25 8.62
CA LEU A 14 -27.19 -16.16 8.59
C LEU A 14 -26.54 -16.93 7.45
N ALA A 15 -27.27 -17.80 6.74
CA ALA A 15 -26.73 -18.67 5.69
C ALA A 15 -26.87 -18.13 4.26
N ARG A 16 -27.38 -16.93 4.06
CA ARG A 16 -27.28 -16.26 2.74
C ARG A 16 -25.89 -15.64 2.57
N ARG A 17 -24.90 -16.51 2.31
CA ARG A 17 -23.65 -16.05 1.68
C ARG A 17 -24.05 -15.28 0.42
N PRO A 18 -23.66 -14.00 0.26
CA PRO A 18 -23.91 -13.31 -0.99
C PRO A 18 -23.20 -14.13 -2.07
N ARG A 19 -23.98 -14.67 -3.00
CA ARG A 19 -23.46 -15.30 -4.23
C ARG A 19 -22.63 -14.22 -4.89
N THR A 20 -21.33 -14.27 -4.68
CA THR A 20 -20.37 -13.36 -5.27
C THR A 20 -20.45 -13.48 -6.78
N ARG A 21 -21.14 -12.55 -7.42
CA ARG A 21 -21.06 -12.33 -8.89
C ARG A 21 -19.64 -12.05 -9.35
N TYR A 22 -18.68 -12.14 -8.46
CA TYR A 22 -17.27 -11.85 -8.64
C TYR A 22 -16.51 -12.95 -9.40
N ALA A 23 -16.90 -14.23 -9.20
CA ALA A 23 -16.26 -15.35 -9.88
C ALA A 23 -16.45 -15.32 -11.41
N SER A 24 -17.55 -14.75 -11.93
CA SER A 24 -17.85 -14.75 -13.36
C SER A 24 -17.08 -13.67 -14.16
N ARG A 25 -16.59 -12.60 -13.52
CA ARG A 25 -15.77 -11.58 -14.21
C ARG A 25 -14.29 -11.93 -14.25
N MET A 26 -13.81 -12.73 -13.30
CA MET A 26 -12.40 -13.13 -13.21
C MET A 26 -12.05 -14.31 -14.14
N SER A 27 -13.01 -15.11 -14.56
CA SER A 27 -12.81 -16.21 -15.53
C SER A 27 -12.57 -15.73 -16.98
N ALA A 28 -12.60 -14.41 -17.21
CA ALA A 28 -12.46 -13.81 -18.53
C ALA A 28 -11.03 -13.36 -18.87
N PHE A 29 -10.03 -13.63 -18.02
CA PHE A 29 -8.65 -13.27 -18.36
C PHE A 29 -7.99 -14.39 -19.20
N PRO A 30 -7.28 -14.03 -20.28
CA PRO A 30 -6.54 -14.99 -21.10
C PRO A 30 -5.22 -15.38 -20.43
N VAL A 31 -5.31 -15.90 -19.21
CA VAL A 31 -4.18 -16.39 -18.39
C VAL A 31 -4.53 -17.74 -17.76
N SER A 32 -3.50 -18.47 -17.34
CA SER A 32 -3.74 -19.76 -16.67
C SER A 32 -4.58 -19.59 -15.40
N PRO A 33 -5.42 -20.59 -15.06
CA PRO A 33 -6.28 -20.52 -13.89
C PRO A 33 -5.51 -20.31 -12.58
N GLU A 34 -4.29 -20.85 -12.49
CA GLU A 34 -3.39 -20.65 -11.34
C GLU A 34 -3.02 -19.17 -11.13
N LYS A 35 -2.66 -18.45 -12.20
CA LYS A 35 -2.32 -17.02 -12.14
C LYS A 35 -3.53 -16.17 -11.76
N SER A 36 -4.71 -16.53 -12.25
CA SER A 36 -5.95 -15.85 -11.85
C SER A 36 -6.29 -16.11 -10.38
N ALA A 37 -6.11 -17.35 -9.89
CA ALA A 37 -6.31 -17.68 -8.49
C ALA A 37 -5.33 -16.94 -7.56
N GLN A 38 -4.04 -16.87 -7.93
CA GLN A 38 -3.04 -16.09 -7.19
C GLN A 38 -3.41 -14.60 -7.11
N LEU A 39 -3.92 -14.02 -8.20
CA LEU A 39 -4.37 -12.62 -8.21
C LEU A 39 -5.52 -12.42 -7.22
N VAL A 40 -6.53 -13.30 -7.24
CA VAL A 40 -7.67 -13.24 -6.31
C VAL A 40 -7.21 -13.35 -4.87
N GLN A 41 -6.34 -14.30 -4.58
CA GLN A 41 -5.79 -14.49 -3.24
C GLN A 41 -5.03 -13.24 -2.76
N ARG A 42 -4.21 -12.64 -3.65
CA ARG A 42 -3.47 -11.42 -3.34
C ARG A 42 -4.40 -10.22 -3.11
N MET A 43 -5.48 -10.10 -3.91
CA MET A 43 -6.52 -9.08 -3.69
C MET A 43 -7.17 -9.24 -2.31
N ALA A 44 -7.53 -10.47 -1.94
CA ALA A 44 -8.11 -10.76 -0.63
C ALA A 44 -7.15 -10.41 0.52
N THR A 45 -5.86 -10.74 0.40
CA THR A 45 -4.82 -10.42 1.40
C THR A 45 -4.65 -8.92 1.61
N LEU A 46 -4.73 -8.12 0.55
CA LEU A 46 -4.60 -6.66 0.60
C LEU A 46 -5.93 -5.94 0.88
N GLY A 47 -7.03 -6.68 1.02
CA GLY A 47 -8.35 -6.12 1.28
C GLY A 47 -8.97 -5.39 0.08
N VAL A 48 -8.47 -5.62 -1.13
CA VAL A 48 -8.97 -4.99 -2.36
C VAL A 48 -10.14 -5.79 -2.92
N ARG A 49 -11.30 -5.15 -3.08
CA ARG A 49 -12.49 -5.77 -3.67
C ARG A 49 -12.66 -5.32 -5.12
N GLU A 50 -13.16 -6.19 -5.96
CA GLU A 50 -13.45 -5.86 -7.36
C GLU A 50 -14.52 -4.76 -7.49
N ALA A 51 -15.42 -4.62 -6.51
CA ALA A 51 -16.43 -3.57 -6.46
C ALA A 51 -15.83 -2.16 -6.26
N ASP A 52 -14.65 -2.09 -5.66
CA ASP A 52 -13.94 -0.85 -5.38
C ASP A 52 -13.07 -0.40 -6.57
N LEU A 53 -13.02 -1.22 -7.63
CA LEU A 53 -12.25 -0.96 -8.84
C LEU A 53 -13.13 -0.36 -9.94
N GLU A 54 -12.69 0.78 -10.45
CA GLU A 54 -13.28 1.42 -11.62
C GLU A 54 -12.36 1.21 -12.81
N GLU A 55 -12.89 0.54 -13.85
CA GLU A 55 -12.14 0.15 -15.03
C GLU A 55 -12.58 0.95 -16.25
N THR A 56 -11.63 1.62 -16.89
CA THR A 56 -11.88 2.43 -18.09
C THR A 56 -10.95 1.97 -19.21
N PHE A 57 -11.50 1.90 -20.42
CA PHE A 57 -10.77 1.48 -21.61
C PHE A 57 -10.49 2.68 -22.50
N VAL A 58 -9.21 2.89 -22.82
CA VAL A 58 -8.76 3.99 -23.65
C VAL A 58 -7.92 3.48 -24.81
N ARG A 59 -7.79 4.29 -25.86
CA ARG A 59 -6.90 3.96 -26.97
C ARG A 59 -5.45 3.99 -26.48
N SER A 60 -4.62 3.05 -26.95
CA SER A 60 -3.21 3.02 -26.64
C SER A 60 -2.50 4.22 -27.28
N GLY A 61 -1.63 4.91 -26.54
CA GLY A 61 -0.73 5.93 -27.09
C GLY A 61 0.54 5.26 -27.62
N GLY A 62 1.09 5.79 -28.72
CA GLY A 62 2.36 5.31 -29.32
C GLY A 62 2.37 5.49 -30.81
N HIS A 63 3.45 5.03 -31.48
CA HIS A 63 3.54 5.00 -32.94
C HIS A 63 2.38 4.17 -33.49
N GLY A 64 1.46 4.87 -34.19
CA GLY A 64 0.18 4.32 -34.61
C GLY A 64 0.33 3.25 -35.68
N GLY A 65 -0.59 2.30 -35.65
CA GLY A 65 -0.94 1.40 -36.75
C GLY A 65 -2.44 1.33 -36.81
N GLN A 66 -2.99 0.82 -37.92
CA GLN A 66 -4.44 0.78 -38.14
C GLN A 66 -5.22 0.15 -36.98
N ASN A 67 -4.64 -0.87 -36.34
CA ASN A 67 -5.24 -1.60 -35.22
C ASN A 67 -5.24 -0.78 -33.93
N VAL A 68 -4.14 -0.05 -33.63
CA VAL A 68 -3.98 0.78 -32.42
C VAL A 68 -5.00 1.92 -32.42
N ASN A 69 -5.30 2.48 -33.58
CA ASN A 69 -6.25 3.59 -33.72
C ASN A 69 -7.71 3.15 -33.60
N LYS A 70 -8.00 1.87 -33.91
CA LYS A 70 -9.38 1.33 -33.91
C LYS A 70 -9.76 0.65 -32.60
N THR A 71 -8.80 0.17 -31.77
CA THR A 71 -9.09 -0.65 -30.63
C THR A 71 -8.67 0.04 -29.31
N SER A 72 -9.54 -0.02 -28.29
CA SER A 72 -9.26 0.51 -26.94
C SER A 72 -8.63 -0.58 -26.07
N THR A 73 -7.36 -0.92 -26.34
CA THR A 73 -6.64 -1.99 -25.63
C THR A 73 -5.95 -1.54 -24.33
N CYS A 74 -5.77 -0.24 -24.17
CA CYS A 74 -5.19 0.30 -22.93
C CYS A 74 -6.24 0.32 -21.82
N VAL A 75 -5.86 -0.18 -20.67
CA VAL A 75 -6.70 -0.28 -19.47
C VAL A 75 -6.23 0.72 -18.43
N VAL A 76 -7.16 1.55 -17.97
CA VAL A 76 -6.97 2.44 -16.82
C VAL A 76 -7.81 1.88 -15.68
N LEU A 77 -7.19 1.64 -14.54
CA LEU A 77 -7.82 1.07 -13.36
C LEU A 77 -7.65 2.03 -12.19
N LEU A 78 -8.76 2.44 -11.57
CA LEU A 78 -8.79 3.29 -10.40
C LEU A 78 -9.31 2.50 -9.20
N HIS A 79 -8.60 2.52 -8.10
CA HIS A 79 -9.07 1.99 -6.82
C HIS A 79 -9.67 3.13 -6.00
N ARG A 80 -10.99 3.12 -5.80
CA ARG A 80 -11.76 4.21 -5.17
C ARG A 80 -11.28 4.54 -3.74
N PRO A 81 -11.04 3.56 -2.84
CA PRO A 81 -10.67 3.89 -1.45
C PRO A 81 -9.31 4.56 -1.31
N THR A 82 -8.32 4.18 -2.14
CA THR A 82 -6.96 4.74 -2.07
C THR A 82 -6.68 5.81 -3.12
N HIS A 83 -7.60 6.03 -4.06
CA HIS A 83 -7.43 6.93 -5.21
C HIS A 83 -6.20 6.63 -6.08
N ILE A 84 -5.67 5.39 -5.97
CA ILE A 84 -4.55 4.95 -6.81
C ILE A 84 -5.06 4.61 -8.20
N GLN A 85 -4.49 5.26 -9.20
CA GLN A 85 -4.76 5.01 -10.60
C GLN A 85 -3.57 4.34 -11.28
N VAL A 86 -3.85 3.34 -12.10
CA VAL A 86 -2.86 2.59 -12.89
C VAL A 86 -3.30 2.52 -14.33
N LYS A 87 -2.37 2.76 -15.25
CA LYS A 87 -2.57 2.61 -16.70
C LYS A 87 -1.71 1.45 -17.21
N CYS A 88 -2.29 0.51 -17.95
CA CYS A 88 -1.60 -0.62 -18.54
C CYS A 88 -1.91 -0.74 -20.04
N GLN A 89 -0.84 -0.72 -20.85
CA GLN A 89 -0.88 -0.89 -22.31
C GLN A 89 0.25 -1.80 -22.81
N ALA A 90 0.61 -2.79 -21.99
CA ALA A 90 1.78 -3.64 -22.25
C ALA A 90 1.60 -4.57 -23.46
N THR A 91 0.36 -4.98 -23.75
CA THR A 91 0.07 -5.95 -24.80
C THR A 91 -1.04 -5.47 -25.73
N ARG A 92 -1.16 -6.15 -26.89
CA ARG A 92 -2.27 -5.92 -27.84
C ARG A 92 -3.61 -6.48 -27.35
N GLN A 93 -3.59 -7.40 -26.41
CA GLN A 93 -4.78 -8.05 -25.87
C GLN A 93 -5.32 -7.28 -24.67
N GLN A 94 -6.52 -6.72 -24.80
CA GLN A 94 -7.19 -5.99 -23.74
C GLN A 94 -7.34 -6.84 -22.46
N GLY A 95 -7.75 -8.13 -22.61
CA GLY A 95 -7.93 -9.03 -21.47
C GLY A 95 -6.65 -9.26 -20.66
N LEU A 96 -5.49 -9.36 -21.34
CA LEU A 96 -4.20 -9.48 -20.66
C LEU A 96 -3.80 -8.17 -19.98
N ASN A 97 -4.06 -7.01 -20.62
CA ASN A 97 -3.82 -5.72 -19.99
C ASN A 97 -4.69 -5.50 -18.75
N ARG A 98 -5.92 -6.02 -18.72
CA ARG A 98 -6.80 -6.00 -17.52
C ARG A 98 -6.18 -6.78 -16.36
N PHE A 99 -5.63 -7.95 -16.62
CA PHE A 99 -4.92 -8.74 -15.62
C PHE A 99 -3.67 -8.03 -15.10
N LEU A 100 -2.84 -7.51 -16.01
CA LEU A 100 -1.62 -6.79 -15.67
C LEU A 100 -1.89 -5.49 -14.89
N ALA A 101 -2.96 -4.76 -15.25
CA ALA A 101 -3.39 -3.55 -14.54
C ALA A 101 -3.72 -3.86 -13.07
N ARG A 102 -4.45 -4.95 -12.80
CA ARG A 102 -4.76 -5.38 -11.43
C ARG A 102 -3.50 -5.74 -10.66
N ARG A 103 -2.58 -6.47 -11.27
CA ARG A 103 -1.30 -6.80 -10.66
C ARG A 103 -0.50 -5.56 -10.30
N LEU A 104 -0.34 -4.61 -11.23
CA LEU A 104 0.34 -3.34 -10.99
C LEU A 104 -0.33 -2.50 -9.90
N LEU A 105 -1.66 -2.51 -9.84
CA LEU A 105 -2.41 -1.83 -8.78
C LEU A 105 -2.09 -2.41 -7.41
N LEU A 106 -2.11 -3.75 -7.28
CA LEU A 106 -1.77 -4.43 -6.03
C LEU A 106 -0.34 -4.16 -5.60
N ASP A 107 0.62 -4.15 -6.54
CA ASP A 107 2.02 -3.79 -6.26
C ASP A 107 2.13 -2.37 -5.67
N ARG A 108 1.36 -1.40 -6.20
CA ARG A 108 1.35 -0.02 -5.69
C ARG A 108 0.68 0.10 -4.32
N ILE A 109 -0.43 -0.60 -4.10
CA ILE A 109 -1.12 -0.61 -2.80
C ILE A 109 -0.22 -1.22 -1.73
N GLU A 110 0.44 -2.34 -2.04
CA GLU A 110 1.37 -3.01 -1.14
C GLU A 110 2.57 -2.10 -0.78
N ALA A 111 3.15 -1.44 -1.78
CA ALA A 111 4.25 -0.49 -1.57
C ALA A 111 3.82 0.68 -0.66
N LEU A 112 2.60 1.20 -0.84
CA LEU A 112 2.05 2.26 0.00
C LEU A 112 1.84 1.78 1.44
N GLN A 113 1.28 0.60 1.64
CA GLN A 113 1.09 0.01 2.97
C GLN A 113 2.42 -0.23 3.68
N LYS A 114 3.43 -0.76 2.97
CA LYS A 114 4.79 -0.94 3.51
C LYS A 114 5.42 0.40 3.89
N GLY A 115 5.32 1.40 3.02
CA GLY A 115 5.83 2.74 3.29
C GLY A 115 5.24 3.37 4.55
N HIS A 116 3.94 3.23 4.78
CA HIS A 116 3.30 3.70 6.00
C HIS A 116 3.79 2.96 7.25
N ALA A 117 3.93 1.63 7.18
CA ALA A 117 4.42 0.82 8.29
C ALA A 117 5.88 1.17 8.65
N ASP A 118 6.73 1.38 7.64
CA ASP A 118 8.13 1.74 7.84
C ASP A 118 8.28 3.16 8.41
N ALA A 119 7.48 4.11 7.94
CA ALA A 119 7.44 5.47 8.48
C ALA A 119 7.02 5.48 9.96
N GLU A 120 6.02 4.69 10.34
CA GLU A 120 5.58 4.59 11.73
C GLU A 120 6.64 3.92 12.61
N ARG A 121 7.29 2.85 12.15
CA ARG A 121 8.43 2.23 12.84
C ARG A 121 9.57 3.22 13.07
N ALA A 122 9.95 3.98 12.03
CA ALA A 122 10.99 5.01 12.13
C ALA A 122 10.61 6.11 13.14
N ARG A 123 9.34 6.53 13.17
CA ARG A 123 8.82 7.49 14.15
C ARG A 123 8.92 6.96 15.58
N ILE A 124 8.48 5.72 15.82
CA ILE A 124 8.56 5.09 17.13
C ILE A 124 10.03 4.97 17.58
N GLU A 125 10.92 4.54 16.68
CA GLU A 125 12.33 4.40 16.98
C GLU A 125 12.99 5.76 17.30
N LYS A 126 12.66 6.81 16.55
CA LYS A 126 13.11 8.19 16.83
C LYS A 126 12.68 8.62 18.24
N LEU A 127 11.42 8.38 18.61
CA LEU A 127 10.93 8.70 19.96
C LEU A 127 11.64 7.89 21.04
N ARG A 128 11.91 6.60 20.80
CA ARG A 128 12.70 5.75 21.73
C ARG A 128 14.12 6.29 21.89
N ARG A 129 14.78 6.69 20.81
CA ARG A 129 16.13 7.30 20.86
C ARG A 129 16.13 8.61 21.65
N GLN A 130 15.13 9.47 21.46
CA GLN A 130 15.00 10.73 22.20
C GLN A 130 14.78 10.51 23.69
N LYS A 131 13.94 9.53 24.07
CA LYS A 131 13.65 9.19 25.47
C LYS A 131 14.80 8.44 26.16
N ARG A 132 15.74 7.87 25.40
CA ARG A 132 16.86 7.11 25.97
C ARG A 132 17.79 8.03 26.75
N ARG A 133 17.90 7.79 28.04
CA ARG A 133 18.85 8.53 28.90
C ARG A 133 20.28 8.24 28.44
N ARG A 134 21.12 9.27 28.41
CA ARG A 134 22.54 9.12 28.10
C ARG A 134 23.20 8.24 29.16
N SER A 135 24.14 7.39 28.74
CA SER A 135 24.90 6.58 29.66
C SER A 135 25.74 7.47 30.62
N ARG A 136 26.05 6.96 31.82
CA ARG A 136 26.86 7.68 32.82
C ARG A 136 28.18 8.18 32.23
N ARG A 137 28.88 7.34 31.45
CA ARG A 137 30.14 7.73 30.76
C ARG A 137 29.92 8.83 29.70
N ALA A 138 28.89 8.77 28.91
CA ALA A 138 28.58 9.81 27.90
C ALA A 138 28.23 11.16 28.58
N LYS A 139 27.53 11.12 29.72
CA LYS A 139 27.26 12.33 30.52
C LYS A 139 28.55 12.94 31.09
N GLN A 140 29.45 12.11 31.60
CA GLN A 140 30.75 12.57 32.11
C GLN A 140 31.62 13.18 31.03
N ARG A 141 31.74 12.56 29.86
CA ARG A 141 32.46 13.13 28.68
C ARG A 141 31.90 14.49 28.29
N MET A 142 30.56 14.58 28.13
CA MET A 142 29.93 15.84 27.79
C MET A 142 30.19 16.94 28.81
N LEU A 143 30.21 16.61 30.12
CA LEU A 143 30.53 17.58 31.17
C LEU A 143 31.99 17.98 31.14
N ALA A 144 32.91 17.04 30.88
CA ALA A 144 34.35 17.33 30.71
C ALA A 144 34.60 18.27 29.49
N ASP A 145 33.96 17.97 28.36
CA ASP A 145 34.05 18.83 27.16
C ASP A 145 33.51 20.23 27.43
N LYS A 146 32.37 20.35 28.12
CA LYS A 146 31.82 21.63 28.52
C LYS A 146 32.78 22.43 29.41
N LYS A 147 33.43 21.78 30.41
CA LYS A 147 34.43 22.42 31.26
C LYS A 147 35.64 22.91 30.47
N CYS A 148 36.16 22.09 29.53
CA CYS A 148 37.26 22.47 28.65
C CYS A 148 36.91 23.67 27.79
N HIS A 149 35.71 23.67 27.18
CA HIS A 149 35.24 24.82 26.38
C HIS A 149 35.04 26.09 27.23
N ALA A 150 34.53 25.94 28.45
CA ALA A 150 34.39 27.06 29.37
C ALA A 150 35.75 27.67 29.73
N ALA A 151 36.74 26.83 30.10
CA ALA A 151 38.12 27.29 30.39
C ALA A 151 38.78 28.02 29.19
N LYS A 152 38.58 27.48 27.95
CA LYS A 152 39.07 28.18 26.74
C LYS A 152 38.40 29.54 26.52
N LYS A 153 37.12 29.67 26.82
CA LYS A 153 36.42 30.95 26.72
C LYS A 153 36.92 31.94 27.76
N GLU A 154 37.11 31.46 28.98
CA GLU A 154 37.63 32.27 30.09
C GLU A 154 39.02 32.79 29.79
N SER A 155 39.96 31.95 29.34
CA SER A 155 41.34 32.39 28.95
C SER A 155 41.34 33.38 27.79
N ARG A 156 40.40 33.30 26.87
CA ARG A 156 40.26 34.31 25.78
C ARG A 156 39.73 35.62 26.33
N ARG A 157 38.83 35.61 27.30
CA ARG A 157 38.26 36.81 27.91
C ARG A 157 39.31 37.57 28.70
N GLN A 158 40.14 36.86 29.51
CA GLN A 158 41.23 37.46 30.29
C GLN A 158 42.26 38.14 29.40
N ARG A 159 42.57 37.60 28.21
CA ARG A 159 43.54 38.15 27.27
C ARG A 159 43.11 39.48 26.64
N TRP A 160 41.89 39.92 26.79
CA TRP A 160 41.35 41.19 26.28
C TRP A 160 41.16 42.24 27.37
N VAL A 161 41.52 41.93 28.62
CA VAL A 161 41.36 42.84 29.76
C VAL A 161 42.74 43.40 30.21
N ASP A 162 43.83 42.80 29.72
CA ASP A 162 45.20 43.29 29.83
C ASP A 162 45.62 44.08 28.58
#